data_e2488c8146e5cb3b8a830449e6e51698
#
_entry.id   e2488c8146e5cb3b8a830449e6e51698
#
_cell.length_a   1.000
_cell.length_b   1.000
_cell.length_c   1.000
_cell.angle_alpha   90.00
_cell.angle_beta   90.00
_cell.angle_gamma   90.00
#
_symmetry.space_group_name_H-M   'P 1'
#
loop_
_entity.id
_entity.type
_entity.pdbx_description
1 polymer ?
#
loop_
_entity_poly.entity_id
_entity_poly.type
_entity_poly.pdbx_seq_one_letter_code
_entity_poly.pdbx_strand_id
1 'polypeptide(L)' 'MKQFDVTGMSCAACSARVEKAVKEVPGVTECTVSLLTNSLSVNGSADEGAIIAAVERAGYGASAKGANK' A
#
# COMPACT_ATOMS: atom_id res chain seq x y z
N MET A 1 -3.97 10.58 -6.44
CA MET A 1 -3.08 9.46 -6.10
C MET A 1 -2.76 9.50 -4.61
N LYS A 2 -2.95 8.39 -3.94
CA LYS A 2 -2.69 8.29 -2.51
C LYS A 2 -1.35 7.62 -2.28
N GLN A 3 -0.63 8.10 -1.29
CA GLN A 3 0.67 7.53 -0.96
C GLN A 3 0.67 7.07 0.49
N PHE A 4 1.36 5.98 0.74
CA PHE A 4 1.44 5.36 2.06
C PHE A 4 2.86 4.93 2.34
N ASP A 5 3.26 5.00 3.61
CA ASP A 5 4.50 4.41 4.06
C ASP A 5 4.22 2.98 4.48
N VAL A 6 5.05 2.06 4.01
CA VAL A 6 4.88 0.64 4.32
C VAL A 6 6.10 0.16 5.08
N THR A 7 5.87 -0.57 6.16
CA THR A 7 6.94 -1.12 6.96
C THR A 7 6.94 -2.64 6.86
N GLY A 8 8.09 -3.23 7.09
CA GLY A 8 8.23 -4.68 7.07
C GLY A 8 8.63 -5.26 5.74
N MET A 9 8.70 -4.45 4.69
CA MET A 9 9.16 -4.91 3.39
C MET A 9 10.67 -4.99 3.39
N SER A 10 11.21 -6.17 3.24
CA SER A 10 12.66 -6.34 3.22
C SER A 10 13.16 -6.98 1.94
N CYS A 11 12.29 -7.37 1.03
CA CYS A 11 12.71 -7.97 -0.23
C CYS A 11 11.62 -7.79 -1.28
N ALA A 12 11.98 -8.13 -2.52
CA ALA A 12 11.05 -7.95 -3.63
C ALA A 12 9.79 -8.79 -3.47
N ALA A 13 9.91 -9.96 -2.87
CA ALA A 13 8.73 -10.80 -2.64
C ALA A 13 7.74 -10.11 -1.72
N CYS A 14 8.25 -9.36 -0.74
CA CYS A 14 7.38 -8.62 0.17
C CYS A 14 6.61 -7.54 -0.57
N SER A 15 7.30 -6.79 -1.44
CA SER A 15 6.62 -5.75 -2.19
C SER A 15 5.55 -6.34 -3.11
N ALA A 16 5.82 -7.50 -3.70
CA ALA A 16 4.83 -8.15 -4.56
C ALA A 16 3.59 -8.54 -3.76
N ARG A 17 3.78 -9.01 -2.53
CA ARG A 17 2.64 -9.37 -1.68
C ARG A 17 1.79 -8.16 -1.34
N VAL A 18 2.44 -7.06 -0.99
CA VAL A 18 1.72 -5.83 -0.67
C VAL A 18 0.95 -5.35 -1.90
N GLU A 19 1.61 -5.36 -3.04
CA GLU A 19 0.96 -4.92 -4.28
C GLU A 19 -0.27 -5.77 -4.57
N LYS A 20 -0.14 -7.08 -4.46
CA LYS A 20 -1.26 -7.95 -4.74
C LYS A 20 -2.41 -7.72 -3.77
N ALA A 21 -2.10 -7.58 -2.48
CA ALA A 21 -3.12 -7.37 -1.48
C ALA A 21 -3.88 -6.07 -1.75
N VAL A 22 -3.17 -5.02 -2.12
CA VAL A 22 -3.80 -3.73 -2.38
C VAL A 22 -4.63 -3.78 -3.66
N LYS A 23 -4.16 -4.48 -4.67
CA LYS A 23 -4.92 -4.60 -5.92
C LYS A 23 -6.26 -5.29 -5.72
N GLU A 24 -6.37 -6.11 -4.70
CA GLU A 24 -7.63 -6.81 -4.43
C GLU A 24 -8.64 -5.93 -3.73
N VAL A 25 -8.25 -4.76 -3.28
CA VAL A 25 -9.18 -3.85 -2.62
C VAL A 25 -10.12 -3.24 -3.66
N PRO A 26 -11.44 -3.31 -3.42
CA PRO A 26 -12.38 -2.69 -4.35
C PRO A 26 -12.12 -1.18 -4.47
N GLY A 27 -12.15 -0.69 -5.68
CA GLY A 27 -11.93 0.72 -5.93
C GLY A 27 -10.51 1.06 -6.34
N VAL A 28 -9.57 0.13 -6.19
CA VAL A 28 -8.20 0.36 -6.62
C VAL A 28 -8.10 0.10 -8.12
N THR A 29 -7.66 1.11 -8.85
CA THR A 29 -7.45 0.98 -10.29
C THR A 29 -6.00 0.70 -10.63
N GLU A 30 -5.09 1.19 -9.80
CA GLU A 30 -3.67 1.00 -10.03
C GLU A 30 -2.92 1.13 -8.71
N CYS A 31 -1.87 0.37 -8.53
CA CYS A 31 -1.01 0.55 -7.38
C CYS A 31 0.44 0.29 -7.76
N THR A 32 1.33 0.96 -7.06
CA THR A 32 2.77 0.85 -7.27
C THR A 32 3.46 0.82 -5.91
N VAL A 33 4.40 -0.09 -5.76
CA VAL A 33 5.16 -0.22 -4.51
C VAL A 33 6.62 0.07 -4.82
N SER A 34 7.26 0.88 -3.97
CA SER A 34 8.67 1.20 -4.09
C SER A 34 9.42 0.66 -2.90
N LEU A 35 10.39 -0.21 -3.15
CA LEU A 35 11.27 -0.71 -2.10
C LEU A 35 12.31 0.32 -1.67
N LEU A 36 12.68 1.19 -2.59
CA LEU A 36 13.69 2.19 -2.27
C LEU A 36 13.24 3.15 -1.19
N THR A 37 11.96 3.51 -1.22
CA THR A 37 11.40 4.45 -0.26
C THR A 37 10.43 3.79 0.71
N ASN A 38 10.23 2.48 0.58
CA ASN A 38 9.26 1.74 1.39
C ASN A 38 7.91 2.41 1.35
N SER A 39 7.47 2.76 0.14
CA SER A 39 6.22 3.48 -0.01
C SER A 39 5.34 2.79 -1.03
N LEU A 40 4.07 3.13 -0.98
CA LEU A 40 3.03 2.57 -1.82
C LEU A 40 2.22 3.72 -2.40
N SER A 41 1.99 3.68 -3.69
CA SER A 41 1.13 4.66 -4.36
C SER A 41 -0.09 3.93 -4.91
N VAL A 42 -1.25 4.49 -4.68
CA VAL A 42 -2.51 3.86 -5.08
C VAL A 42 -3.38 4.88 -5.80
N ASN A 43 -3.91 4.50 -6.95
CA ASN A 43 -4.91 5.27 -7.67
C ASN A 43 -6.24 4.58 -7.57
N GLY A 44 -7.31 5.36 -7.55
CA GLY A 44 -8.65 4.83 -7.52
C GLY A 44 -9.45 5.48 -6.41
N SER A 45 -10.64 4.95 -6.18
CA SER A 45 -11.56 5.49 -5.18
C SER A 45 -11.57 4.72 -3.87
N ALA A 46 -10.64 3.79 -3.68
CA ALA A 46 -10.59 3.01 -2.45
C ALA A 46 -10.23 3.89 -1.26
N ASP A 47 -10.79 3.56 -0.11
CA ASP A 47 -10.48 4.28 1.12
C ASP A 47 -9.09 3.97 1.61
N GLU A 48 -8.47 4.97 2.25
CA GLU A 48 -7.16 4.76 2.86
C GLU A 48 -7.22 3.65 3.90
N GLY A 49 -8.26 3.62 4.70
CA GLY A 49 -8.40 2.59 5.72
C GLY A 49 -8.47 1.20 5.12
N ALA A 50 -9.16 1.06 3.99
CA ALA A 50 -9.23 -0.24 3.33
C ALA A 50 -7.87 -0.67 2.80
N ILE A 51 -7.10 0.28 2.28
CA ILE A 51 -5.78 -0.03 1.76
C ILE A 51 -4.84 -0.41 2.90
N ILE A 52 -4.87 0.34 3.99
CA ILE A 52 -4.04 0.04 5.15
C ILE A 52 -4.41 -1.35 5.70
N ALA A 53 -5.69 -1.64 5.80
CA ALA A 53 -6.13 -2.94 6.29
C ALA A 53 -5.63 -4.07 5.39
N ALA A 54 -5.66 -3.85 4.08
CA ALA A 54 -5.19 -4.87 3.15
C ALA A 54 -3.69 -5.15 3.35
N VAL A 55 -2.90 -4.10 3.55
CA VAL A 55 -1.47 -4.26 3.79
C VAL A 55 -1.24 -5.00 5.10
N GLU A 56 -2.00 -4.65 6.14
CA GLU A 56 -1.84 -5.30 7.42
C GLU A 56 -2.22 -6.77 7.35
N ARG A 57 -3.23 -7.10 6.57
CA ARG A 57 -3.63 -8.50 6.39
C ARG A 57 -2.54 -9.30 5.69
N ALA A 58 -1.74 -8.64 4.88
CA ALA A 58 -0.62 -9.31 4.22
C ALA A 58 0.57 -9.50 5.16
N GLY A 59 0.52 -8.92 6.37
CA GLY A 59 1.58 -9.09 7.36
C GLY A 59 2.53 -7.92 7.45
N TYR A 60 2.15 -6.75 6.92
CA TYR A 60 3.01 -5.57 6.92
C TYR A 60 2.27 -4.41 7.56
N GLY A 61 2.97 -3.32 7.79
CA GLY A 61 2.37 -2.11 8.33
C GLY A 61 2.26 -1.05 7.25
N ALA A 62 1.25 -0.21 7.35
CA ALA A 62 1.08 0.91 6.43
C ALA A 62 0.52 2.10 7.15
N SER A 63 0.94 3.29 6.73
CA SER A 63 0.39 4.55 7.24
C SER A 63 0.21 5.49 6.06
N ALA A 64 -0.83 6.29 6.13
CA ALA A 64 -1.08 7.29 5.09
C ALA A 64 0.04 8.32 5.10
N LYS A 65 0.60 8.56 3.92
CA LYS A 65 1.70 9.51 3.78
C LYS A 65 1.14 10.81 3.24
N GLY A 66 1.52 11.90 3.87
CA GLY A 66 1.07 13.21 3.44
C GLY A 66 -0.37 13.51 3.78
N ALA A 67 -1.01 12.68 4.56
CA ALA A 67 -2.41 12.89 4.92
C ALA A 67 -2.58 14.02 5.90
N ASN A 68 -1.54 14.41 6.53
CA ASN A 68 -1.60 15.40 7.57
C ASN A 68 -1.48 16.81 7.04
N LYS A 69 -1.59 16.97 5.84
CA LYS A 69 -1.30 18.26 5.32
C LYS A 69 -2.07 19.33 5.77
#